data_5c734b3c7db7866369ba5c4837dd39c2
#
_entry.id   5c734b3c7db7866369ba5c4837dd39c2
#
_cell.length_a   1.000
_cell.length_b   1.000
_cell.length_c   1.000
_cell.angle_alpha   90.00
_cell.angle_beta   90.00
_cell.angle_gamma   90.00
#
_symmetry.space_group_name_H-M   'P 1'
#
loop_
_entity.id
_entity.type
_entity.pdbx_description
1 polymer ?
#
loop_
_entity_poly.entity_id
_entity_poly.type
_entity_poly.pdbx_seq_one_letter_code
_entity_poly.pdbx_strand_id
1 'polypeptide(L)'
;NQKGIGAIHAKKLGKRYEDMNLIICHVDGGITITAHAHGRMIDSTEGAGGDGPFTPTRLGSIPVMEVLQYLDEGHTTGEMRAMLSRSGGFVSHFGTSDAAKVHELVEQGDPKAVTIWNTVIYQLCKSIGGMAAVLEGKVDGILLTGGLMRYDDILKGVEQRCGWIAPISVYPGECEQEAMADAVLQVLRGERQANAYTGKPVFSGFPWERGE
;
A
#
# COMPACT_ATOMS: atom_id res chain seq x y z
N ASN A 1 4.16 -5.75 -8.55
CA ASN A 1 3.41 -4.58 -9.02
C ASN A 1 4.17 -3.27 -8.76
N GLN A 2 4.50 -2.91 -7.52
CA GLN A 2 5.01 -1.59 -7.15
C GLN A 2 6.27 -1.14 -7.93
N LYS A 3 7.33 -1.97 -7.99
CA LYS A 3 8.52 -1.65 -8.78
C LYS A 3 8.22 -1.53 -10.28
N GLY A 4 7.31 -2.37 -10.79
CA GLY A 4 6.88 -2.31 -12.19
C GLY A 4 6.23 -0.96 -12.50
N ILE A 5 5.29 -0.50 -11.67
CA ILE A 5 4.64 0.80 -11.81
C ILE A 5 5.66 1.95 -11.75
N GLY A 6 6.61 1.89 -10.79
CA GLY A 6 7.68 2.89 -10.71
C GLY A 6 8.53 2.98 -11.98
N ALA A 7 8.91 1.83 -12.55
CA ALA A 7 9.65 1.78 -13.81
C ALA A 7 8.84 2.30 -15.01
N ILE A 8 7.55 1.94 -15.10
CA ILE A 8 6.63 2.44 -16.15
C ILE A 8 6.50 3.96 -16.05
N HIS A 9 6.32 4.48 -14.83
CA HIS A 9 6.19 5.93 -14.61
C HIS A 9 7.47 6.67 -15.01
N ALA A 10 8.64 6.20 -14.56
CA ALA A 10 9.93 6.79 -14.90
C ALA A 10 10.13 6.82 -16.43
N LYS A 11 9.85 5.71 -17.11
CA LYS A 11 9.93 5.61 -18.58
C LYS A 11 9.03 6.62 -19.29
N LYS A 12 7.80 6.82 -18.81
CA LYS A 12 6.89 7.85 -19.37
C LYS A 12 7.43 9.28 -19.26
N LEU A 13 8.22 9.55 -18.22
CA LEU A 13 8.86 10.84 -17.99
C LEU A 13 10.24 10.96 -18.66
N GLY A 14 10.71 9.94 -19.39
CA GLY A 14 12.06 9.91 -19.96
C GLY A 14 13.17 9.86 -18.90
N LYS A 15 12.87 9.39 -17.69
CA LYS A 15 13.79 9.25 -16.56
C LYS A 15 14.11 7.77 -16.30
N ARG A 16 15.14 7.52 -15.52
CA ARG A 16 15.39 6.20 -14.96
C ARG A 16 14.68 6.09 -13.61
N TYR A 17 14.20 4.92 -13.27
CA TYR A 17 13.55 4.68 -11.98
C TYR A 17 14.52 4.89 -10.79
N GLU A 18 15.81 4.59 -11.00
CA GLU A 18 16.89 4.79 -10.03
C GLU A 18 17.19 6.27 -9.73
N ASP A 19 16.66 7.19 -10.53
CA ASP A 19 16.85 8.62 -10.35
C ASP A 19 15.63 9.29 -9.68
N MET A 20 14.67 8.49 -9.21
CA MET A 20 13.41 8.99 -8.66
C MET A 20 13.14 8.53 -7.22
N ASN A 21 12.48 9.41 -6.48
CA ASN A 21 11.88 9.14 -5.18
C ASN A 21 10.35 9.12 -5.33
N LEU A 22 9.74 7.98 -5.10
CA LEU A 22 8.32 7.78 -5.36
C LEU A 22 7.59 7.23 -4.13
N ILE A 23 6.37 7.70 -3.92
CA ILE A 23 5.42 7.01 -3.05
C ILE A 23 4.49 6.21 -3.95
N ILE A 24 4.41 4.91 -3.74
CA ILE A 24 3.59 4.02 -4.58
C ILE A 24 2.54 3.35 -3.70
N CYS A 25 1.27 3.52 -4.08
CA CYS A 25 0.11 3.01 -3.36
C CYS A 25 -0.61 1.99 -4.23
N HIS A 26 -0.62 0.74 -3.81
CA HIS A 26 -1.52 -0.27 -4.36
C HIS A 26 -2.78 -0.31 -3.52
N VAL A 27 -3.91 0.01 -4.12
CA VAL A 27 -5.20 0.21 -3.43
C VAL A 27 -6.23 -0.76 -4.03
N ASP A 28 -6.39 -1.89 -3.35
CA ASP A 28 -7.28 -2.98 -3.78
C ASP A 28 -7.89 -3.70 -2.56
N GLY A 29 -8.23 -4.97 -2.66
CA GLY A 29 -8.64 -5.83 -1.54
C GLY A 29 -7.63 -5.83 -0.38
N GLY A 30 -6.34 -5.65 -0.67
CA GLY A 30 -5.28 -5.21 0.24
C GLY A 30 -4.78 -3.82 -0.14
N ILE A 31 -4.30 -3.04 0.84
CA ILE A 31 -3.69 -1.74 0.58
C ILE A 31 -2.24 -1.78 1.07
N THR A 32 -1.32 -1.37 0.20
CA THR A 32 0.11 -1.27 0.53
C THR A 32 0.65 0.05 0.03
N ILE A 33 1.24 0.83 0.93
CA ILE A 33 1.86 2.11 0.61
C ILE A 33 3.35 1.98 0.87
N THR A 34 4.17 2.39 -0.10
CA THR A 34 5.62 2.22 -0.06
C THR A 34 6.36 3.50 -0.38
N ALA A 35 7.50 3.69 0.26
CA ALA A 35 8.48 4.71 -0.10
C ALA A 35 9.61 4.07 -0.92
N HIS A 36 9.85 4.63 -2.10
CA HIS A 36 10.93 4.21 -3.00
C HIS A 36 11.93 5.35 -3.14
N ALA A 37 13.18 5.09 -2.79
CA ALA A 37 14.29 6.01 -3.00
C ALA A 37 15.28 5.41 -3.98
N HIS A 38 15.60 6.13 -5.05
CA HIS A 38 16.59 5.73 -6.03
C HIS A 38 16.41 4.29 -6.54
N GLY A 39 15.17 3.97 -6.96
CA GLY A 39 14.80 2.63 -7.48
C GLY A 39 14.71 1.52 -6.43
N ARG A 40 14.84 1.83 -5.16
CA ARG A 40 14.76 0.87 -4.05
C ARG A 40 13.57 1.18 -3.15
N MET A 41 12.76 0.18 -2.86
CA MET A 41 11.77 0.25 -1.80
C MET A 41 12.51 0.26 -0.45
N ILE A 42 12.40 1.36 0.29
CA ILE A 42 13.10 1.59 1.56
C ILE A 42 12.16 1.47 2.76
N ASP A 43 10.85 1.62 2.54
CA ASP A 43 9.83 1.45 3.56
C ASP A 43 8.51 1.00 2.95
N SER A 44 7.68 0.33 3.74
CA SER A 44 6.39 -0.20 3.32
C SER A 44 5.47 -0.41 4.51
N THR A 45 4.16 -0.14 4.35
CA THR A 45 3.17 -0.65 5.29
C THR A 45 3.09 -2.16 5.20
N GLU A 46 2.97 -2.82 6.35
CA GLU A 46 2.82 -4.28 6.44
C GLU A 46 1.33 -4.64 6.66
N GLY A 47 0.56 -4.55 5.58
CA GLY A 47 -0.89 -4.68 5.65
C GLY A 47 -1.41 -6.05 6.11
N ALA A 48 -0.63 -7.13 5.99
CA ALA A 48 -1.02 -8.45 6.47
C ALA A 48 -0.80 -8.61 7.99
N GLY A 49 0.15 -7.87 8.55
CA GLY A 49 0.45 -7.85 9.98
C GLY A 49 -0.35 -6.83 10.78
N GLY A 50 -1.21 -6.06 10.14
CA GLY A 50 -2.06 -5.07 10.81
C GLY A 50 -1.46 -3.67 10.85
N ASP A 51 -0.61 -3.33 9.89
CA ASP A 51 -0.11 -1.98 9.70
C ASP A 51 -0.75 -1.30 8.46
N GLY A 52 -0.89 0.01 8.51
CA GLY A 52 -1.47 0.81 7.43
C GLY A 52 -3.01 0.91 7.45
N PRO A 53 -3.62 1.34 6.35
CA PRO A 53 -5.06 1.50 6.25
C PRO A 53 -5.81 0.17 6.40
N PHE A 54 -7.03 0.21 6.95
CA PHE A 54 -7.91 -0.93 6.78
C PHE A 54 -8.36 -1.04 5.32
N THR A 55 -8.75 -2.24 4.92
CA THR A 55 -9.05 -2.58 3.52
C THR A 55 -10.41 -3.26 3.44
N PRO A 56 -10.90 -3.65 2.27
CA PRO A 56 -12.09 -4.49 2.20
C PRO A 56 -12.09 -5.72 3.11
N THR A 57 -10.93 -6.33 3.36
CA THR A 57 -10.84 -7.58 4.14
C THR A 57 -9.99 -7.49 5.42
N ARG A 58 -9.21 -6.43 5.60
CA ARG A 58 -8.22 -6.32 6.68
C ARG A 58 -8.54 -5.19 7.65
N LEU A 59 -8.24 -5.41 8.92
CA LEU A 59 -8.51 -4.47 10.01
C LEU A 59 -7.66 -3.20 9.93
N GLY A 60 -6.42 -3.29 9.42
CA GLY A 60 -5.45 -2.20 9.44
C GLY A 60 -4.87 -1.92 10.83
N SER A 61 -4.23 -0.75 10.97
CA SER A 61 -3.61 -0.34 12.23
C SER A 61 -4.66 0.02 13.27
N ILE A 62 -4.52 -0.58 14.46
CA ILE A 62 -5.35 -0.29 15.64
C ILE A 62 -4.45 -0.10 16.87
N PRO A 63 -4.90 0.64 17.90
CA PRO A 63 -4.18 0.74 19.15
C PRO A 63 -4.02 -0.63 19.83
N VAL A 64 -2.84 -0.91 20.39
CA VAL A 64 -2.57 -2.18 21.07
C VAL A 64 -3.54 -2.44 22.23
N MET A 65 -3.97 -1.40 22.92
CA MET A 65 -4.93 -1.55 24.05
C MET A 65 -6.28 -2.11 23.58
N GLU A 66 -6.75 -1.78 22.38
CA GLU A 66 -7.97 -2.33 21.80
C GLU A 66 -7.83 -3.85 21.53
N VAL A 67 -6.63 -4.29 21.12
CA VAL A 67 -6.33 -5.72 20.95
C VAL A 67 -6.41 -6.45 22.29
N LEU A 68 -5.80 -5.87 23.34
CA LEU A 68 -5.82 -6.46 24.68
C LEU A 68 -7.23 -6.53 25.24
N GLN A 69 -8.01 -5.45 25.12
CA GLN A 69 -9.43 -5.41 25.54
C GLN A 69 -10.23 -6.50 24.82
N TYR A 70 -10.08 -6.63 23.51
CA TYR A 70 -10.77 -7.65 22.72
C TYR A 70 -10.47 -9.07 23.23
N LEU A 71 -9.22 -9.35 23.61
CA LEU A 71 -8.83 -10.62 24.19
C LEU A 71 -9.38 -10.81 25.60
N ASP A 72 -9.38 -9.77 26.43
CA ASP A 72 -9.92 -9.80 27.80
C ASP A 72 -11.45 -10.02 27.81
N GLU A 73 -12.15 -9.61 26.74
CA GLU A 73 -13.58 -9.90 26.51
C GLU A 73 -13.85 -11.38 26.15
N GLY A 74 -12.82 -12.20 26.08
CA GLY A 74 -12.92 -13.64 25.86
C GLY A 74 -12.73 -14.08 24.40
N HIS A 75 -12.37 -13.18 23.53
CA HIS A 75 -12.03 -13.51 22.15
C HIS A 75 -10.65 -14.17 22.04
N THR A 76 -10.47 -14.93 20.99
CA THR A 76 -9.23 -15.69 20.78
C THR A 76 -8.23 -14.93 19.91
N THR A 77 -6.94 -15.26 20.04
CA THR A 77 -5.90 -14.77 19.12
C THR A 77 -6.14 -15.23 17.69
N GLY A 78 -6.85 -16.36 17.49
CA GLY A 78 -7.27 -16.86 16.17
C GLY A 78 -8.28 -15.94 15.50
N GLU A 79 -9.27 -15.45 16.25
CA GLU A 79 -10.26 -14.47 15.76
C GLU A 79 -9.58 -13.14 15.43
N MET A 80 -8.69 -12.64 16.31
CA MET A 80 -7.91 -11.43 16.02
C MET A 80 -7.08 -11.58 14.73
N ARG A 81 -6.37 -12.70 14.53
CA ARG A 81 -5.63 -12.96 13.29
C ARG A 81 -6.54 -12.99 12.06
N ALA A 82 -7.77 -13.52 12.20
CA ALA A 82 -8.75 -13.51 11.13
C ALA A 82 -9.16 -12.07 10.75
N MET A 83 -9.39 -11.19 11.73
CA MET A 83 -9.71 -9.77 11.49
C MET A 83 -8.55 -9.03 10.82
N LEU A 84 -7.31 -9.32 11.20
CA LEU A 84 -6.13 -8.72 10.56
C LEU A 84 -6.00 -9.11 9.08
N SER A 85 -6.46 -10.29 8.67
CA SER A 85 -6.16 -10.81 7.33
C SER A 85 -7.34 -11.00 6.38
N ARG A 86 -8.57 -11.25 6.88
CA ARG A 86 -9.70 -11.67 6.01
C ARG A 86 -11.11 -11.28 6.46
N SER A 87 -11.33 -10.97 7.73
CA SER A 87 -12.65 -10.66 8.28
C SER A 87 -12.77 -9.26 8.90
N GLY A 88 -11.75 -8.42 8.73
CA GLY A 88 -11.76 -7.01 9.10
C GLY A 88 -12.33 -6.11 8.00
N GLY A 89 -12.17 -4.83 8.15
CA GLY A 89 -12.53 -3.82 7.16
C GLY A 89 -14.00 -3.86 6.73
N PHE A 90 -14.27 -3.82 5.42
CA PHE A 90 -15.64 -3.87 4.92
C PHE A 90 -16.37 -5.14 5.34
N VAL A 91 -15.67 -6.28 5.42
CA VAL A 91 -16.29 -7.53 5.87
C VAL A 91 -16.87 -7.38 7.28
N SER A 92 -16.15 -6.76 8.21
CA SER A 92 -16.65 -6.57 9.58
C SER A 92 -17.79 -5.54 9.66
N HIS A 93 -17.79 -4.54 8.78
CA HIS A 93 -18.80 -3.47 8.80
C HIS A 93 -20.07 -3.82 8.01
N PHE A 94 -19.94 -4.54 6.89
CA PHE A 94 -21.02 -4.75 5.89
C PHE A 94 -21.27 -6.23 5.57
N GLY A 95 -20.46 -7.16 6.12
CA GLY A 95 -20.58 -8.58 5.81
C GLY A 95 -20.08 -8.96 4.39
N THR A 96 -19.43 -8.03 3.68
CA THR A 96 -18.93 -8.23 2.32
C THR A 96 -17.60 -7.52 2.09
N SER A 97 -16.73 -8.12 1.29
CA SER A 97 -15.51 -7.49 0.77
C SER A 97 -15.72 -6.83 -0.60
N ASP A 98 -16.92 -6.91 -1.16
CA ASP A 98 -17.25 -6.36 -2.46
C ASP A 98 -17.34 -4.82 -2.35
N ALA A 99 -16.28 -4.14 -2.80
CA ALA A 99 -16.21 -2.69 -2.77
C ALA A 99 -17.28 -2.01 -3.65
N ALA A 100 -17.78 -2.69 -4.70
CA ALA A 100 -18.84 -2.12 -5.54
C ALA A 100 -20.14 -2.01 -4.74
N LYS A 101 -20.52 -3.05 -3.99
CA LYS A 101 -21.70 -3.02 -3.12
C LYS A 101 -21.60 -1.97 -2.02
N VAL A 102 -20.41 -1.80 -1.44
CA VAL A 102 -20.19 -0.75 -0.43
C VAL A 102 -20.29 0.64 -1.06
N HIS A 103 -19.72 0.82 -2.26
CA HIS A 103 -19.78 2.10 -2.96
C HIS A 103 -21.20 2.45 -3.43
N GLU A 104 -22.02 1.48 -3.82
CA GLU A 104 -23.46 1.70 -4.10
C GLU A 104 -24.18 2.30 -2.89
N LEU A 105 -23.87 1.83 -1.67
CA LEU A 105 -24.42 2.43 -0.44
C LEU A 105 -23.89 3.86 -0.20
N VAL A 106 -22.62 4.14 -0.57
CA VAL A 106 -22.07 5.50 -0.52
C VAL A 106 -22.85 6.43 -1.45
N GLU A 107 -23.11 6.00 -2.70
CA GLU A 107 -23.88 6.78 -3.69
C GLU A 107 -25.33 7.00 -3.25
N GLN A 108 -25.92 6.06 -2.52
CA GLN A 108 -27.24 6.20 -1.91
C GLN A 108 -27.25 7.11 -0.66
N GLY A 109 -26.09 7.56 -0.21
CA GLY A 109 -25.96 8.43 0.96
C GLY A 109 -26.11 7.71 2.31
N ASP A 110 -25.90 6.38 2.37
CA ASP A 110 -25.90 5.65 3.64
C ASP A 110 -24.80 6.22 4.56
N PRO A 111 -25.15 6.76 5.75
CA PRO A 111 -24.18 7.48 6.56
C PRO A 111 -23.07 6.59 7.10
N LYS A 112 -23.31 5.29 7.33
CA LYS A 112 -22.30 4.34 7.74
C LYS A 112 -21.32 4.07 6.59
N ALA A 113 -21.83 3.82 5.39
CA ALA A 113 -21.02 3.56 4.21
C ALA A 113 -20.14 4.76 3.85
N VAL A 114 -20.73 5.97 3.83
CA VAL A 114 -19.99 7.23 3.61
C VAL A 114 -18.88 7.42 4.64
N THR A 115 -19.15 7.18 5.92
CA THR A 115 -18.16 7.32 6.98
C THR A 115 -17.01 6.32 6.80
N ILE A 116 -17.33 5.04 6.61
CA ILE A 116 -16.34 3.97 6.47
C ILE A 116 -15.48 4.17 5.21
N TRP A 117 -16.11 4.52 4.08
CA TRP A 117 -15.40 4.80 2.83
C TRP A 117 -14.43 5.98 2.96
N ASN A 118 -14.91 7.09 3.51
CA ASN A 118 -14.07 8.26 3.76
C ASN A 118 -12.93 7.97 4.75
N THR A 119 -13.11 7.03 5.67
CA THR A 119 -12.07 6.62 6.61
C THR A 119 -10.96 5.84 5.90
N VAL A 120 -11.27 4.99 4.90
CA VAL A 120 -10.24 4.37 4.05
C VAL A 120 -9.40 5.43 3.37
N ILE A 121 -10.04 6.41 2.73
CA ILE A 121 -9.35 7.53 2.05
C ILE A 121 -8.48 8.31 3.04
N TYR A 122 -9.01 8.61 4.22
CA TYR A 122 -8.27 9.32 5.28
C TYR A 122 -7.03 8.54 5.73
N GLN A 123 -7.15 7.25 6.00
CA GLN A 123 -6.02 6.41 6.43
C GLN A 123 -4.99 6.22 5.31
N LEU A 124 -5.43 6.09 4.06
CA LEU A 124 -4.55 6.08 2.89
C LEU A 124 -3.70 7.36 2.84
N CYS A 125 -4.33 8.52 2.93
CA CYS A 125 -3.64 9.81 2.92
C CYS A 125 -2.68 9.99 4.10
N LYS A 126 -3.06 9.53 5.30
CA LYS A 126 -2.19 9.54 6.47
C LYS A 126 -0.93 8.71 6.25
N SER A 127 -1.05 7.54 5.64
CA SER A 127 0.09 6.69 5.30
C SER A 127 0.96 7.29 4.21
N ILE A 128 0.37 7.94 3.19
CA ILE A 128 1.13 8.71 2.18
C ILE A 128 1.95 9.80 2.84
N GLY A 129 1.38 10.55 3.80
CA GLY A 129 2.09 11.56 4.56
C GLY A 129 3.27 10.99 5.37
N GLY A 130 3.10 9.80 5.96
CA GLY A 130 4.18 9.06 6.62
C GLY A 130 5.33 8.71 5.66
N MET A 131 5.01 8.19 4.48
CA MET A 131 6.02 7.87 3.45
C MET A 131 6.72 9.12 2.89
N ALA A 132 6.02 10.27 2.85
CA ALA A 132 6.64 11.54 2.48
C ALA A 132 7.72 11.96 3.51
N ALA A 133 7.46 11.73 4.80
CA ALA A 133 8.45 11.96 5.85
C ALA A 133 9.65 11.01 5.74
N VAL A 134 9.42 9.73 5.42
CA VAL A 134 10.50 8.75 5.14
C VAL A 134 11.42 9.22 4.01
N LEU A 135 10.85 9.87 2.99
CA LEU A 135 11.59 10.45 1.87
C LEU A 135 12.09 11.89 2.14
N GLU A 136 12.02 12.37 3.38
CA GLU A 136 12.47 13.73 3.79
C GLU A 136 11.77 14.85 2.99
N GLY A 137 10.55 14.61 2.53
CA GLY A 137 9.81 15.52 1.66
C GLY A 137 10.32 15.60 0.22
N LYS A 138 11.35 14.84 -0.15
CA LYS A 138 11.92 14.80 -1.49
C LYS A 138 11.18 13.76 -2.34
N VAL A 139 9.96 14.08 -2.74
CA VAL A 139 9.06 13.17 -3.48
C VAL A 139 8.88 13.67 -4.90
N ASP A 140 9.24 12.86 -5.89
CA ASP A 140 9.06 13.19 -7.32
C ASP A 140 7.65 12.87 -7.82
N GLY A 141 6.93 11.95 -7.16
CA GLY A 141 5.57 11.58 -7.53
C GLY A 141 4.90 10.62 -6.56
N ILE A 142 3.57 10.69 -6.52
CA ILE A 142 2.69 9.74 -5.84
C ILE A 142 1.99 8.91 -6.91
N LEU A 143 2.17 7.59 -6.90
CA LEU A 143 1.59 6.69 -7.88
C LEU A 143 0.49 5.85 -7.23
N LEU A 144 -0.71 5.89 -7.79
CA LEU A 144 -1.86 5.15 -7.32
C LEU A 144 -2.17 4.02 -8.31
N THR A 145 -2.31 2.79 -7.83
CA THR A 145 -2.64 1.60 -8.63
C THR A 145 -3.60 0.69 -7.86
N GLY A 146 -4.14 -0.32 -8.52
CA GLY A 146 -5.08 -1.27 -7.93
C GLY A 146 -6.52 -1.06 -8.38
N GLY A 147 -7.38 -2.04 -8.06
CA GLY A 147 -8.76 -2.07 -8.54
C GLY A 147 -9.67 -1.01 -7.95
N LEU A 148 -9.39 -0.49 -6.73
CA LEU A 148 -10.19 0.57 -6.13
C LEU A 148 -9.94 1.95 -6.78
N MET A 149 -8.91 2.08 -7.62
CA MET A 149 -8.66 3.32 -8.39
C MET A 149 -9.67 3.57 -9.51
N ARG A 150 -10.66 2.68 -9.69
CA ARG A 150 -11.85 2.92 -10.53
C ARG A 150 -12.84 3.93 -9.93
N TYR A 151 -12.72 4.23 -8.63
CA TYR A 151 -13.58 5.16 -7.92
C TYR A 151 -12.92 6.54 -7.83
N ASP A 152 -13.49 7.52 -8.54
CA ASP A 152 -12.95 8.88 -8.64
C ASP A 152 -12.86 9.61 -7.30
N ASP A 153 -13.70 9.28 -6.35
CA ASP A 153 -13.73 9.88 -5.02
C ASP A 153 -12.48 9.55 -4.20
N ILE A 154 -11.89 8.36 -4.42
CA ILE A 154 -10.60 8.01 -3.81
C ILE A 154 -9.50 8.93 -4.37
N LEU A 155 -9.42 9.08 -5.71
CA LEU A 155 -8.45 9.98 -6.33
C LEU A 155 -8.62 11.42 -5.84
N LYS A 156 -9.86 11.94 -5.89
CA LYS A 156 -10.18 13.31 -5.41
C LYS A 156 -9.80 13.50 -3.94
N GLY A 157 -10.06 12.49 -3.11
CA GLY A 157 -9.70 12.55 -1.69
C GLY A 157 -8.19 12.55 -1.45
N VAL A 158 -7.41 11.83 -2.27
CA VAL A 158 -5.94 11.84 -2.22
C VAL A 158 -5.40 13.16 -2.77
N GLU A 159 -5.89 13.64 -3.89
CA GLU A 159 -5.49 14.95 -4.46
C GLU A 159 -5.69 16.09 -3.46
N GLN A 160 -6.87 16.12 -2.83
CA GLN A 160 -7.19 17.17 -1.84
C GLN A 160 -6.26 17.16 -0.64
N ARG A 161 -5.85 15.99 -0.15
CA ARG A 161 -5.08 15.85 1.08
C ARG A 161 -3.57 15.72 0.87
N CYS A 162 -3.15 15.20 -0.28
CA CYS A 162 -1.76 14.84 -0.54
C CYS A 162 -1.16 15.53 -1.78
N GLY A 163 -1.98 16.25 -2.58
CA GLY A 163 -1.51 16.93 -3.80
C GLY A 163 -0.44 18.00 -3.55
N TRP A 164 -0.29 18.47 -2.33
CA TRP A 164 0.78 19.38 -1.92
C TRP A 164 2.14 18.70 -1.76
N ILE A 165 2.19 17.36 -1.66
CA ILE A 165 3.44 16.60 -1.48
C ILE A 165 4.18 16.48 -2.81
N ALA A 166 3.49 16.00 -3.86
CA ALA A 166 4.05 15.77 -5.19
C ALA A 166 2.94 15.54 -6.22
N PRO A 167 3.25 15.60 -7.53
CA PRO A 167 2.30 15.23 -8.59
C PRO A 167 1.75 13.82 -8.41
N ILE A 168 0.44 13.64 -8.61
CA ILE A 168 -0.23 12.35 -8.49
C ILE A 168 -0.46 11.76 -9.88
N SER A 169 -0.16 10.48 -10.05
CA SER A 169 -0.40 9.73 -11.29
C SER A 169 -1.13 8.43 -10.99
N VAL A 170 -2.15 8.11 -11.79
CA VAL A 170 -2.97 6.92 -11.62
C VAL A 170 -2.64 5.87 -12.69
N TYR A 171 -2.50 4.64 -12.25
CA TYR A 171 -2.29 3.44 -13.06
C TYR A 171 -3.33 2.39 -12.65
N PRO A 172 -4.57 2.48 -13.20
CA PRO A 172 -5.66 1.59 -12.81
C PRO A 172 -5.32 0.12 -13.08
N GLY A 173 -5.75 -0.75 -12.18
CA GLY A 173 -5.50 -2.19 -12.31
C GLY A 173 -4.13 -2.61 -11.78
N GLU A 174 -3.64 -3.72 -12.30
CA GLU A 174 -2.39 -4.36 -11.88
C GLU A 174 -1.49 -4.60 -13.10
N CYS A 175 -0.17 -4.53 -12.89
CA CYS A 175 0.82 -4.86 -13.90
C CYS A 175 1.77 -5.96 -13.42
N GLU A 176 1.31 -6.84 -12.52
CA GLU A 176 2.18 -7.84 -11.89
C GLU A 176 2.75 -8.83 -12.89
N GLN A 177 1.91 -9.36 -13.78
CA GLN A 177 2.33 -10.34 -14.78
C GLN A 177 3.31 -9.74 -15.78
N GLU A 178 3.00 -8.54 -16.29
CA GLU A 178 3.87 -7.81 -17.20
C GLU A 178 5.21 -7.45 -16.54
N ALA A 179 5.17 -6.99 -15.30
CA ALA A 179 6.39 -6.64 -14.55
C ALA A 179 7.27 -7.87 -14.26
N MET A 180 6.68 -9.02 -13.94
CA MET A 180 7.41 -10.27 -13.77
C MET A 180 7.99 -10.76 -15.11
N ALA A 181 7.21 -10.74 -16.18
CA ALA A 181 7.66 -11.14 -17.51
C ALA A 181 8.81 -10.25 -18.00
N ASP A 182 8.69 -8.93 -17.85
CA ASP A 182 9.75 -7.99 -18.25
C ASP A 182 11.04 -8.22 -17.46
N ALA A 183 10.95 -8.42 -16.15
CA ALA A 183 12.10 -8.69 -15.30
C ALA A 183 12.85 -9.98 -15.72
N VAL A 184 12.13 -11.04 -16.08
CA VAL A 184 12.73 -12.29 -16.59
C VAL A 184 13.34 -12.08 -17.96
N LEU A 185 12.66 -11.37 -18.87
CA LEU A 185 13.15 -11.09 -20.21
C LEU A 185 14.44 -10.26 -20.19
N GLN A 186 14.56 -9.27 -19.30
CA GLN A 186 15.80 -8.50 -19.12
C GLN A 186 16.99 -9.39 -18.75
N VAL A 187 16.78 -10.39 -17.88
CA VAL A 187 17.82 -11.35 -17.52
C VAL A 187 18.18 -12.26 -18.71
N LEU A 188 17.17 -12.79 -19.42
CA LEU A 188 17.39 -13.66 -20.57
C LEU A 188 18.10 -12.95 -21.73
N ARG A 189 17.90 -11.64 -21.89
CA ARG A 189 18.59 -10.81 -22.88
C ARG A 189 19.97 -10.33 -22.44
N GLY A 190 20.38 -10.64 -21.21
CA GLY A 190 21.65 -10.16 -20.65
C GLY A 190 21.67 -8.68 -20.28
N GLU A 191 20.52 -8.01 -20.27
CA GLU A 191 20.38 -6.60 -19.89
C GLU A 191 20.49 -6.41 -18.38
N ARG A 192 20.27 -7.49 -17.61
CA ARG A 192 20.31 -7.53 -16.15
C ARG A 192 20.86 -8.87 -15.67
N GLN A 193 21.64 -8.84 -14.57
CA GLN A 193 22.03 -10.07 -13.88
C GLN A 193 20.93 -10.54 -12.92
N ALA A 194 20.69 -11.85 -12.87
CA ALA A 194 19.83 -12.45 -11.87
C ALA A 194 20.47 -12.32 -10.48
N ASN A 195 19.69 -11.96 -9.49
CA ASN A 195 20.15 -11.99 -8.11
C ASN A 195 20.28 -13.44 -7.62
N ALA A 196 21.39 -13.78 -6.99
CA ALA A 196 21.55 -15.07 -6.32
C ALA A 196 20.78 -15.06 -4.98
N TYR A 197 19.91 -16.06 -4.78
CA TYR A 197 19.30 -16.27 -3.48
C TYR A 197 20.31 -16.88 -2.53
N THR A 198 20.74 -16.14 -1.53
CA THR A 198 21.80 -16.57 -0.59
C THR A 198 21.27 -17.34 0.63
N GLY A 199 19.96 -17.33 0.85
CA GLY A 199 19.34 -17.86 2.08
C GLY A 199 19.64 -17.04 3.34
N LYS A 200 20.37 -15.93 3.21
CA LYS A 200 20.70 -15.04 4.34
C LYS A 200 19.86 -13.76 4.26
N PRO A 201 19.41 -13.24 5.40
CA PRO A 201 18.78 -11.91 5.45
C PRO A 201 19.72 -10.85 4.86
N VAL A 202 19.15 -9.86 4.17
CA VAL A 202 19.92 -8.69 3.69
C VAL A 202 20.42 -7.85 4.86
N PHE A 203 19.59 -7.76 5.92
CA PHE A 203 19.99 -7.12 7.17
C PHE A 203 20.90 -8.07 7.96
N SER A 204 22.11 -7.65 8.24
CA SER A 204 23.17 -8.42 8.91
C SER A 204 23.37 -8.04 10.37
N GLY A 205 22.40 -7.35 10.99
CA GLY A 205 22.51 -6.78 12.33
C GLY A 205 22.97 -5.32 12.32
N PHE A 206 22.85 -4.67 13.45
CA PHE A 206 23.29 -3.29 13.63
C PHE A 206 24.83 -3.20 13.81
N PRO A 207 25.46 -2.06 13.48
CA PRO A 207 26.91 -1.88 13.67
C PRO A 207 27.40 -2.22 15.07
N TRP A 208 26.67 -1.78 16.10
CA TRP A 208 27.01 -2.08 17.51
C TRP A 208 26.89 -3.55 17.91
N GLU A 209 26.08 -4.36 17.20
CA GLU A 209 26.00 -5.82 17.40
C GLU A 209 27.18 -6.55 16.75
N ARG A 210 27.77 -5.95 15.72
CA ARG A 210 28.95 -6.46 15.00
C ARG A 210 30.27 -5.99 15.55
N GLY A 211 30.27 -5.11 16.56
CA GLY A 211 31.48 -4.55 17.16
C GLY A 211 32.20 -3.51 16.28
N GLU A 212 31.46 -2.87 15.37
CA GLU A 212 31.95 -1.78 14.50
C GLU A 212 31.73 -0.40 15.13
#